data_0493476324409ce8de7a1e0d1b1437b5
#
_entry.id   0493476324409ce8de7a1e0d1b1437b5
#
_cell.length_a   1.000
_cell.length_b   1.000
_cell.length_c   1.000
_cell.angle_alpha   90.00
_cell.angle_beta   90.00
_cell.angle_gamma   90.00
#
_symmetry.space_group_name_H-M   'P 1'
#
loop_
_entity.id
_entity.type
_entity.pdbx_description
1 polymer ?
#
loop_
_entity_poly.entity_id
_entity_poly.type
_entity_poly.pdbx_seq_one_letter_code
_entity_poly.pdbx_strand_id
1 'polypeptide(L)'
;MPELCNFFNSFNFLTVPYPSKTVPIRFPKKKRRNIVRQASRDDTPVPVGRHSTRVRLRPRSDWHKRNFLTSVLIPSLFVKRSGEYVPPQFPKVREGEICITWIGHASFLIQTHEVNILIDPIWSKWLKVIKRLKQPGFEIHHLPSIDFVLVTHAHFDHLDRRTLRRVAANQPIVVPTGVGNLVHDLGFHIVHELDYWQTVELGPLKISLTPCHHRGARFLADLHRDFGGFVVASNGRTIFHCGDTAYFPGFKEIGDRFSVDLALLPIGAYEAPTGREVHMNPEEAVRAFLELRAKTLIPMHYGTFPLGFEPLHEPPQRLLAAARAHGIEQKVLVMTEGKPVVL
;
A
#
# COMPACT_ATOMS: atom_id res chain seq x y z
N MET A 1 24.46 -3.02 -21.03
CA MET A 1 24.74 -4.19 -20.15
C MET A 1 25.14 -3.80 -18.72
N PRO A 2 25.92 -2.71 -18.43
CA PRO A 2 26.23 -2.33 -17.04
C PRO A 2 25.03 -1.87 -16.20
N GLU A 3 24.02 -1.23 -16.83
CA GLU A 3 22.82 -0.73 -16.12
C GLU A 3 21.86 -1.81 -15.63
N LEU A 4 21.83 -2.96 -16.32
CA LEU A 4 21.04 -4.10 -15.89
C LEU A 4 21.59 -4.74 -14.61
N CYS A 5 22.92 -4.80 -14.47
CA CYS A 5 23.55 -5.35 -13.27
C CYS A 5 23.30 -4.47 -12.03
N ASN A 6 23.26 -3.14 -12.21
CA ASN A 6 22.99 -2.20 -11.11
C ASN A 6 21.51 -2.22 -10.66
N PHE A 7 20.57 -2.52 -11.57
CA PHE A 7 19.17 -2.66 -11.20
C PHE A 7 18.93 -3.89 -10.31
N PHE A 8 19.61 -5.00 -10.59
CA PHE A 8 19.50 -6.23 -9.78
C PHE A 8 20.27 -6.14 -8.46
N ASN A 9 21.37 -5.39 -8.40
CA ASN A 9 22.06 -5.10 -7.14
C ASN A 9 21.25 -4.21 -6.19
N SER A 10 20.25 -3.47 -6.69
CA SER A 10 19.30 -2.74 -5.85
C SER A 10 18.39 -3.68 -5.04
N PHE A 11 18.29 -4.94 -5.44
CA PHE A 11 17.55 -5.99 -4.73
C PHE A 11 18.46 -6.92 -3.92
N ASN A 12 19.79 -6.80 -4.05
CA ASN A 12 20.71 -7.57 -3.22
C ASN A 12 20.96 -6.83 -1.90
N PHE A 13 20.49 -7.44 -0.83
CA PHE A 13 20.68 -7.02 0.56
C PHE A 13 22.15 -7.01 0.95
N LEU A 14 22.83 -5.91 0.72
CA LEU A 14 23.98 -5.57 1.55
C LEU A 14 23.39 -5.01 2.86
N THR A 15 23.63 -5.71 3.96
CA THR A 15 23.36 -5.26 5.33
C THR A 15 24.18 -4.02 5.62
N VAL A 16 23.69 -2.85 5.19
CA VAL A 16 24.21 -1.58 5.67
C VAL A 16 23.41 -1.26 6.93
N PRO A 17 24.05 -1.08 8.09
CA PRO A 17 23.36 -0.70 9.31
C PRO A 17 22.66 0.64 9.06
N TYR A 18 21.35 0.64 9.19
CA TYR A 18 20.47 1.79 9.08
C TYR A 18 20.81 2.78 10.19
N PRO A 19 21.13 4.03 9.92
CA PRO A 19 21.12 5.05 10.95
C PRO A 19 19.65 5.25 11.35
N SER A 20 19.27 4.68 12.48
CA SER A 20 17.95 4.86 13.06
C SER A 20 17.75 6.33 13.39
N LYS A 21 17.10 7.08 12.51
CA LYS A 21 16.43 8.33 12.91
C LYS A 21 15.16 7.95 13.70
N THR A 22 15.35 7.23 14.79
CA THR A 22 14.36 7.13 15.84
C THR A 22 14.40 8.46 16.56
N VAL A 23 13.44 9.32 16.29
CA VAL A 23 13.13 10.43 17.20
C VAL A 23 12.77 9.79 18.54
N PRO A 24 13.49 10.06 19.63
CA PRO A 24 13.18 9.46 20.92
C PRO A 24 11.86 10.05 21.43
N ILE A 25 10.80 9.23 21.40
CA ILE A 25 9.53 9.58 22.03
C ILE A 25 9.77 9.51 23.55
N ARG A 26 9.96 10.68 24.19
CA ARG A 26 10.01 10.80 25.64
C ARG A 26 8.60 10.63 26.20
N PHE A 27 8.32 9.47 26.77
CA PHE A 27 7.14 9.26 27.59
C PHE A 27 7.31 9.93 28.95
N PRO A 28 6.33 10.67 29.49
CA PRO A 28 6.40 11.18 30.84
C PRO A 28 6.34 10.03 31.84
N LYS A 29 7.29 9.98 32.78
CA LYS A 29 7.34 8.99 33.87
C LYS A 29 6.12 9.14 34.75
N LYS A 30 5.14 8.22 34.69
CA LYS A 30 4.07 8.11 35.68
C LYS A 30 4.65 7.56 37.00
N LYS A 31 4.47 8.33 38.07
CA LYS A 31 4.77 7.91 39.45
C LYS A 31 3.91 6.69 39.81
N ARG A 32 4.57 5.60 40.19
CA ARG A 32 3.92 4.41 40.79
C ARG A 32 3.32 4.80 42.14
N ARG A 33 1.99 4.72 42.25
CA ARG A 33 1.32 4.62 43.58
C ARG A 33 1.11 3.14 43.87
N ASN A 34 1.72 2.70 44.95
CA ASN A 34 1.51 1.36 45.52
C ASN A 34 0.09 1.34 46.11
N ILE A 35 -0.76 0.47 45.57
CA ILE A 35 -2.01 0.07 46.23
C ILE A 35 -1.87 -1.41 46.55
N VAL A 36 -1.72 -1.70 47.82
CA VAL A 36 -1.84 -3.04 48.40
C VAL A 36 -3.30 -3.43 48.33
N ARG A 37 -3.65 -4.54 47.68
CA ARG A 37 -4.95 -5.21 47.80
C ARG A 37 -4.74 -6.65 48.24
N GLN A 38 -5.43 -6.98 49.34
CA GLN A 38 -5.52 -8.30 49.95
C GLN A 38 -6.16 -9.32 49.01
N ALA A 39 -5.61 -10.53 49.02
CA ALA A 39 -6.12 -11.69 48.32
C ALA A 39 -7.31 -12.29 49.07
N SER A 40 -8.43 -12.53 48.35
CA SER A 40 -9.42 -13.51 48.78
C SER A 40 -9.24 -14.77 47.91
N ARG A 41 -9.14 -15.91 48.57
CA ARG A 41 -9.09 -17.25 47.97
C ARG A 41 -10.50 -17.63 47.56
N ASP A 42 -10.67 -18.09 46.32
CA ASP A 42 -11.45 -19.24 45.88
C ASP A 42 -11.58 -19.16 44.34
N ASP A 43 -10.84 -20.01 43.68
CA ASP A 43 -11.17 -20.37 42.26
C ASP A 43 -10.52 -21.73 41.93
N THR A 44 -11.37 -22.73 41.79
CA THR A 44 -11.04 -24.03 41.24
C THR A 44 -10.79 -23.93 39.72
N PRO A 45 -9.78 -24.58 39.14
CA PRO A 45 -9.47 -24.47 37.73
C PRO A 45 -10.42 -25.34 36.87
N VAL A 46 -11.10 -24.71 35.93
CA VAL A 46 -11.80 -25.41 34.84
C VAL A 46 -10.74 -25.83 33.79
N PRO A 47 -10.73 -27.09 33.33
CA PRO A 47 -9.76 -27.51 32.33
C PRO A 47 -10.10 -26.94 30.95
N VAL A 48 -9.27 -26.01 30.44
CA VAL A 48 -9.31 -25.53 29.09
C VAL A 48 -8.65 -26.55 28.16
N GLY A 49 -9.47 -27.17 27.31
CA GLY A 49 -9.02 -28.11 26.29
C GLY A 49 -8.03 -27.46 25.33
N ARG A 50 -6.81 -28.01 25.27
CA ARG A 50 -5.76 -27.65 24.30
C ARG A 50 -6.11 -28.23 22.93
N HIS A 51 -6.68 -27.42 22.04
CA HIS A 51 -6.54 -27.65 20.60
C HIS A 51 -6.01 -26.36 19.95
N SER A 52 -4.71 -26.15 20.10
CA SER A 52 -3.95 -25.20 19.30
C SER A 52 -3.33 -25.96 18.13
N THR A 53 -4.03 -26.06 17.03
CA THR A 53 -3.43 -26.41 15.75
C THR A 53 -2.55 -25.23 15.31
N ARG A 54 -1.32 -25.21 15.82
CA ARG A 54 -0.26 -24.39 15.24
C ARG A 54 0.00 -24.88 13.82
N VAL A 55 -0.59 -24.23 12.83
CA VAL A 55 -0.13 -24.34 11.46
C VAL A 55 1.28 -23.77 11.43
N ARG A 56 2.29 -24.62 11.61
CA ARG A 56 3.68 -24.29 11.31
C ARG A 56 3.77 -24.14 9.80
N LEU A 57 3.69 -22.92 9.29
CA LEU A 57 4.19 -22.60 7.97
C LEU A 57 5.69 -22.86 7.98
N ARG A 58 6.09 -24.06 7.50
CA ARG A 58 7.51 -24.33 7.28
C ARG A 58 8.01 -23.35 6.23
N PRO A 59 9.09 -22.59 6.49
CA PRO A 59 9.76 -21.88 5.42
C PRO A 59 10.13 -22.93 4.38
N ARG A 60 9.74 -22.72 3.12
CA ARG A 60 10.17 -23.61 2.04
C ARG A 60 11.69 -23.49 1.95
N SER A 61 12.39 -24.51 2.37
CA SER A 61 13.87 -24.55 2.44
C SER A 61 14.59 -24.42 1.09
N ASP A 62 13.83 -24.38 0.00
CA ASP A 62 14.37 -24.38 -1.38
C ASP A 62 14.59 -22.96 -1.94
N TRP A 63 14.25 -21.90 -1.21
CA TRP A 63 14.29 -20.54 -1.71
C TRP A 63 15.71 -20.00 -1.93
N HIS A 64 16.67 -20.43 -1.16
CA HIS A 64 18.08 -20.05 -1.32
C HIS A 64 18.71 -20.56 -2.64
N LYS A 65 18.04 -21.45 -3.37
CA LYS A 65 18.51 -22.00 -4.65
C LYS A 65 17.82 -21.40 -5.87
N ARG A 66 16.75 -20.61 -5.70
CA ARG A 66 16.02 -20.00 -6.81
C ARG A 66 16.63 -18.65 -7.18
N ASN A 67 16.99 -18.49 -8.44
CA ASN A 67 17.39 -17.19 -8.97
C ASN A 67 16.15 -16.47 -9.51
N PHE A 68 15.84 -15.29 -8.99
CA PHE A 68 14.65 -14.50 -9.37
C PHE A 68 14.61 -14.19 -10.87
N LEU A 69 15.78 -13.89 -11.47
CA LEU A 69 15.89 -13.61 -12.89
C LEU A 69 15.41 -14.82 -13.73
N THR A 70 15.93 -16.02 -13.44
CA THR A 70 15.63 -17.22 -14.23
C THR A 70 14.30 -17.88 -13.86
N SER A 71 13.85 -17.74 -12.60
CA SER A 71 12.64 -18.40 -12.10
C SER A 71 11.37 -17.57 -12.23
N VAL A 72 11.49 -16.24 -12.30
CA VAL A 72 10.34 -15.32 -12.35
C VAL A 72 10.41 -14.38 -13.55
N LEU A 73 11.49 -13.58 -13.68
CA LEU A 73 11.52 -12.53 -14.71
C LEU A 73 11.56 -13.08 -16.13
N ILE A 74 12.49 -13.99 -16.45
CA ILE A 74 12.57 -14.58 -17.80
C ILE A 74 11.29 -15.31 -18.17
N PRO A 75 10.70 -16.19 -17.35
CA PRO A 75 9.41 -16.81 -17.64
C PRO A 75 8.29 -15.79 -17.84
N SER A 76 8.25 -14.72 -17.06
CA SER A 76 7.23 -13.67 -17.16
C SER A 76 7.19 -12.98 -18.53
N LEU A 77 8.34 -12.93 -19.25
CA LEU A 77 8.41 -12.34 -20.60
C LEU A 77 7.51 -13.07 -21.60
N PHE A 78 7.34 -14.38 -21.43
CA PHE A 78 6.57 -15.24 -22.32
C PHE A 78 5.11 -15.37 -21.90
N VAL A 79 4.74 -14.94 -20.69
CA VAL A 79 3.35 -14.94 -20.22
C VAL A 79 2.55 -13.88 -20.98
N LYS A 80 1.40 -14.27 -21.58
CA LYS A 80 0.45 -13.32 -22.16
C LYS A 80 -0.16 -12.47 -21.04
N ARG A 81 -0.28 -11.15 -21.26
CA ARG A 81 -0.97 -10.28 -20.30
C ARG A 81 -2.43 -10.71 -20.17
N SER A 82 -2.87 -10.90 -18.95
CA SER A 82 -4.27 -11.16 -18.61
C SER A 82 -5.06 -9.85 -18.47
N GLY A 83 -6.37 -9.99 -18.32
CA GLY A 83 -7.29 -8.86 -18.22
C GLY A 83 -7.62 -8.24 -19.58
N GLU A 84 -8.74 -7.56 -19.63
CA GLU A 84 -9.23 -6.85 -20.81
C GLU A 84 -9.47 -5.39 -20.46
N TYR A 85 -9.30 -4.49 -21.43
CA TYR A 85 -9.73 -3.12 -21.29
C TYR A 85 -11.25 -3.06 -21.44
N VAL A 86 -11.93 -2.68 -20.38
CA VAL A 86 -13.37 -2.43 -20.43
C VAL A 86 -13.58 -0.93 -20.19
N PRO A 87 -14.27 -0.22 -21.10
CA PRO A 87 -14.62 1.18 -20.86
C PRO A 87 -15.39 1.30 -19.53
N PRO A 88 -14.90 2.06 -18.56
CA PRO A 88 -15.55 2.17 -17.27
C PRO A 88 -16.84 2.98 -17.40
N GLN A 89 -17.88 2.56 -16.67
CA GLN A 89 -19.07 3.35 -16.49
C GLN A 89 -19.00 3.98 -15.08
N PHE A 90 -18.44 5.19 -15.00
CA PHE A 90 -18.36 5.90 -13.74
C PHE A 90 -19.75 6.36 -13.28
N PRO A 91 -20.22 5.95 -12.11
CA PRO A 91 -21.50 6.39 -11.60
C PRO A 91 -21.44 7.87 -11.17
N LYS A 92 -22.59 8.51 -11.12
CA LYS A 92 -22.69 9.80 -10.45
C LYS A 92 -22.64 9.56 -8.94
N VAL A 93 -21.61 10.10 -8.29
CA VAL A 93 -21.41 10.00 -6.84
C VAL A 93 -22.26 11.07 -6.15
N ARG A 94 -23.03 10.67 -5.12
CA ARG A 94 -23.83 11.59 -4.31
C ARG A 94 -23.04 12.12 -3.13
N GLU A 95 -23.55 13.16 -2.50
CA GLU A 95 -23.00 13.63 -1.23
C GLU A 95 -22.97 12.50 -0.17
N GLY A 96 -21.83 12.34 0.52
CA GLY A 96 -21.59 11.29 1.50
C GLY A 96 -21.21 9.93 0.91
N GLU A 97 -21.32 9.72 -0.40
CA GLU A 97 -20.82 8.52 -1.09
C GLU A 97 -19.37 8.69 -1.57
N ILE A 98 -18.68 7.57 -1.73
CA ILE A 98 -17.39 7.48 -2.40
C ILE A 98 -17.48 6.40 -3.47
N CYS A 99 -17.04 6.72 -4.69
CA CYS A 99 -16.79 5.72 -5.71
C CYS A 99 -15.30 5.44 -5.79
N ILE A 100 -14.92 4.17 -5.66
CA ILE A 100 -13.53 3.73 -5.79
C ILE A 100 -13.39 2.80 -6.98
N THR A 101 -12.36 3.01 -7.80
CA THR A 101 -12.03 2.16 -8.93
C THR A 101 -10.57 1.73 -8.85
N TRP A 102 -10.34 0.43 -8.73
CA TRP A 102 -9.00 -0.12 -8.78
C TRP A 102 -8.51 -0.21 -10.22
N ILE A 103 -7.42 0.49 -10.54
CA ILE A 103 -6.84 0.49 -11.89
C ILE A 103 -5.89 -0.71 -12.07
N GLY A 104 -5.36 -1.21 -10.95
CA GLY A 104 -4.41 -2.29 -10.84
C GLY A 104 -3.17 -1.88 -10.04
N HIS A 105 -2.46 -2.86 -9.47
CA HIS A 105 -1.34 -2.64 -8.56
C HIS A 105 -1.76 -1.80 -7.33
N ALA A 106 -1.12 -0.65 -7.10
CA ALA A 106 -1.49 0.31 -6.06
C ALA A 106 -2.25 1.52 -6.60
N SER A 107 -2.69 1.48 -7.88
CA SER A 107 -3.33 2.61 -8.56
C SER A 107 -4.83 2.61 -8.34
N PHE A 108 -5.35 3.74 -7.82
CA PHE A 108 -6.78 3.93 -7.58
C PHE A 108 -7.27 5.28 -8.11
N LEU A 109 -8.47 5.26 -8.70
CA LEU A 109 -9.30 6.44 -8.89
C LEU A 109 -10.33 6.47 -7.75
N ILE A 110 -10.35 7.57 -7.01
CA ILE A 110 -11.30 7.85 -5.94
C ILE A 110 -12.12 9.05 -6.36
N GLN A 111 -13.43 8.89 -6.39
CA GLN A 111 -14.37 9.92 -6.78
C GLN A 111 -15.30 10.22 -5.62
N THR A 112 -15.44 11.49 -5.30
CA THR A 112 -16.44 12.01 -4.39
C THR A 112 -17.49 12.79 -5.19
N HIS A 113 -18.47 13.35 -4.52
CA HIS A 113 -19.44 14.23 -5.19
C HIS A 113 -18.78 15.45 -5.86
N GLU A 114 -17.65 15.92 -5.32
CA GLU A 114 -17.03 17.17 -5.72
C GLU A 114 -15.73 16.99 -6.51
N VAL A 115 -14.96 15.95 -6.23
CA VAL A 115 -13.60 15.82 -6.77
C VAL A 115 -13.21 14.39 -7.14
N ASN A 116 -12.32 14.26 -8.11
CA ASN A 116 -11.68 13.05 -8.56
C ASN A 116 -10.20 13.04 -8.17
N ILE A 117 -9.79 12.02 -7.44
CA ILE A 117 -8.43 11.87 -6.90
C ILE A 117 -7.79 10.62 -7.53
N LEU A 118 -6.58 10.76 -8.03
CA LEU A 118 -5.82 9.66 -8.61
C LEU A 118 -4.60 9.37 -7.73
N ILE A 119 -4.47 8.15 -7.22
CA ILE A 119 -3.37 7.75 -6.33
C ILE A 119 -2.48 6.73 -7.03
N ASP A 120 -1.16 6.93 -6.96
CA ASP A 120 -0.09 6.08 -7.51
C ASP A 120 -0.37 5.62 -8.96
N PRO A 121 -0.66 6.55 -9.90
CA PRO A 121 -1.13 6.17 -11.23
C PRO A 121 -0.05 5.49 -12.06
N ILE A 122 -0.33 4.24 -12.49
CA ILE A 122 0.55 3.48 -13.36
C ILE A 122 -0.21 2.75 -14.47
N TRP A 123 0.08 3.15 -15.74
CA TRP A 123 -0.40 2.49 -16.96
C TRP A 123 0.72 1.85 -17.76
N SER A 124 1.98 2.04 -17.32
CA SER A 124 3.14 1.48 -18.02
C SER A 124 3.06 -0.04 -18.11
N LYS A 125 3.37 -0.54 -19.31
CA LYS A 125 3.43 -1.97 -19.62
C LYS A 125 4.72 -2.63 -19.10
N TRP A 126 5.67 -1.80 -18.66
CA TRP A 126 6.98 -2.24 -18.18
C TRP A 126 7.48 -1.30 -17.08
N LEU A 127 8.00 -1.90 -16.01
CA LEU A 127 8.82 -1.24 -15.00
C LEU A 127 10.28 -1.58 -15.30
N LYS A 128 10.96 -0.75 -16.07
CA LYS A 128 12.29 -1.07 -16.59
C LYS A 128 12.26 -2.43 -17.31
N VAL A 129 12.74 -3.50 -16.66
CA VAL A 129 12.81 -4.87 -17.19
C VAL A 129 11.66 -5.77 -16.72
N ILE A 130 10.85 -5.31 -15.76
CA ILE A 130 9.73 -6.08 -15.20
C ILE A 130 8.49 -5.85 -16.05
N LYS A 131 7.97 -6.92 -16.62
CA LYS A 131 6.77 -6.89 -17.46
C LYS A 131 5.51 -6.81 -16.61
N ARG A 132 4.59 -5.92 -16.97
CA ARG A 132 3.23 -5.95 -16.44
C ARG A 132 2.51 -7.20 -16.95
N LEU A 133 1.93 -8.00 -16.06
CA LEU A 133 1.29 -9.27 -16.40
C LEU A 133 -0.25 -9.18 -16.45
N LYS A 134 -0.85 -8.14 -15.87
CA LYS A 134 -2.28 -7.87 -15.97
C LYS A 134 -2.50 -6.46 -16.50
N GLN A 135 -3.39 -6.32 -17.50
CA GLN A 135 -3.73 -5.02 -18.07
C GLN A 135 -4.28 -4.08 -16.99
N PRO A 136 -4.09 -2.75 -17.10
CA PRO A 136 -4.89 -1.81 -16.33
C PRO A 136 -6.37 -2.03 -16.58
N GLY A 137 -7.22 -1.76 -15.61
CA GLY A 137 -8.65 -2.02 -15.71
C GLY A 137 -9.35 -1.31 -16.86
N PHE A 138 -8.78 -0.17 -17.31
CA PHE A 138 -9.24 0.60 -18.47
C PHE A 138 -8.09 1.39 -19.08
N GLU A 139 -8.29 1.91 -20.27
CA GLU A 139 -7.30 2.76 -20.94
C GLU A 139 -7.29 4.17 -20.35
N ILE A 140 -6.11 4.79 -20.27
CA ILE A 140 -5.89 6.08 -19.60
C ILE A 140 -6.77 7.22 -20.16
N HIS A 141 -7.18 7.15 -21.43
CA HIS A 141 -8.04 8.16 -22.06
C HIS A 141 -9.50 8.11 -21.60
N HIS A 142 -9.88 7.06 -20.86
CA HIS A 142 -11.19 6.99 -20.21
C HIS A 142 -11.22 7.64 -18.82
N LEU A 143 -10.09 8.14 -18.32
CA LEU A 143 -10.09 8.88 -17.05
C LEU A 143 -11.03 10.07 -17.14
N PRO A 144 -11.82 10.33 -16.09
CA PRO A 144 -12.52 11.61 -15.95
C PRO A 144 -11.49 12.74 -15.73
N SER A 145 -11.93 13.98 -15.69
CA SER A 145 -11.10 15.09 -15.21
C SER A 145 -10.59 14.76 -13.81
N ILE A 146 -9.28 14.90 -13.58
CA ILE A 146 -8.64 14.63 -12.31
C ILE A 146 -8.31 15.95 -11.62
N ASP A 147 -8.81 16.12 -10.39
CA ASP A 147 -8.60 17.35 -9.62
C ASP A 147 -7.31 17.27 -8.80
N PHE A 148 -6.94 16.08 -8.30
CA PHE A 148 -5.74 15.89 -7.48
C PHE A 148 -5.04 14.58 -7.82
N VAL A 149 -3.69 14.62 -7.80
CA VAL A 149 -2.86 13.42 -7.93
C VAL A 149 -2.02 13.26 -6.67
N LEU A 150 -1.97 12.04 -6.14
CA LEU A 150 -1.16 11.67 -4.98
C LEU A 150 -0.15 10.60 -5.39
N VAL A 151 1.09 10.68 -4.88
CA VAL A 151 2.10 9.63 -5.08
C VAL A 151 2.76 9.33 -3.75
N THR A 152 2.65 8.08 -3.31
CA THR A 152 3.07 7.63 -1.97
C THR A 152 4.57 7.58 -1.78
N HIS A 153 5.33 7.27 -2.82
CA HIS A 153 6.79 7.23 -2.79
C HIS A 153 7.42 7.15 -4.20
N ALA A 154 8.74 7.17 -4.27
CA ALA A 154 9.46 7.36 -5.53
C ALA A 154 9.72 6.07 -6.34
N HIS A 155 9.31 4.87 -5.91
CA HIS A 155 9.53 3.64 -6.66
C HIS A 155 8.83 3.66 -8.03
N PHE A 156 9.36 2.86 -8.98
CA PHE A 156 8.93 2.90 -10.39
C PHE A 156 7.51 2.41 -10.60
N ASP A 157 6.98 1.59 -9.72
CA ASP A 157 5.63 1.02 -9.73
C ASP A 157 4.58 1.90 -9.05
N HIS A 158 5.01 3.03 -8.45
CA HIS A 158 4.14 4.07 -7.87
C HIS A 158 4.31 5.41 -8.58
N LEU A 159 5.56 5.88 -8.77
CA LEU A 159 5.89 7.09 -9.49
C LEU A 159 6.27 6.78 -10.93
N ASP A 160 5.28 6.53 -11.78
CA ASP A 160 5.47 6.35 -13.22
C ASP A 160 5.41 7.69 -13.95
N ARG A 161 6.59 8.31 -14.19
CA ARG A 161 6.67 9.61 -14.87
C ARG A 161 6.01 9.63 -16.26
N ARG A 162 5.94 8.47 -16.96
CA ARG A 162 5.27 8.38 -18.26
C ARG A 162 3.75 8.54 -18.11
N THR A 163 3.17 7.86 -17.14
CA THR A 163 1.77 8.00 -16.80
C THR A 163 1.48 9.40 -16.25
N LEU A 164 2.28 9.86 -15.29
CA LEU A 164 2.09 11.18 -14.67
C LEU A 164 2.08 12.30 -15.70
N ARG A 165 2.99 12.29 -16.70
CA ARG A 165 3.01 13.28 -17.78
C ARG A 165 1.75 13.24 -18.66
N ARG A 166 1.07 12.10 -18.76
CA ARG A 166 -0.16 11.96 -19.55
C ARG A 166 -1.41 12.38 -18.77
N VAL A 167 -1.39 12.28 -17.45
CA VAL A 167 -2.51 12.68 -16.58
C VAL A 167 -2.39 14.12 -16.09
N ALA A 168 -1.20 14.71 -16.17
CA ALA A 168 -0.99 16.10 -15.78
C ALA A 168 -1.81 17.03 -16.67
N ALA A 169 -2.65 17.86 -16.06
CA ALA A 169 -3.55 18.82 -16.69
C ALA A 169 -3.62 20.09 -15.85
N ASN A 170 -2.46 20.54 -15.36
CA ASN A 170 -2.35 21.72 -14.52
C ASN A 170 -3.04 21.62 -13.14
N GLN A 171 -3.35 20.41 -12.67
CA GLN A 171 -3.87 20.18 -11.30
C GLN A 171 -2.71 20.03 -10.30
N PRO A 172 -2.97 20.18 -8.98
CA PRO A 172 -1.95 19.94 -7.95
C PRO A 172 -1.60 18.45 -7.83
N ILE A 173 -0.35 18.20 -7.39
CA ILE A 173 0.13 16.89 -6.98
C ILE A 173 0.67 16.94 -5.56
N VAL A 174 0.38 15.91 -4.76
CA VAL A 174 0.85 15.75 -3.38
C VAL A 174 1.80 14.58 -3.30
N VAL A 175 2.97 14.79 -2.72
CA VAL A 175 4.04 13.79 -2.60
C VAL A 175 4.72 13.91 -1.24
N PRO A 176 5.44 12.88 -0.76
CA PRO A 176 6.32 13.01 0.41
C PRO A 176 7.52 13.94 0.13
N THR A 177 8.07 14.50 1.20
CA THR A 177 9.27 15.36 1.14
C THR A 177 10.42 14.70 0.38
N GLY A 178 11.09 15.46 -0.49
CA GLY A 178 12.20 15.00 -1.35
C GLY A 178 11.76 14.28 -2.62
N VAL A 179 10.46 14.12 -2.89
CA VAL A 179 9.93 13.50 -4.11
C VAL A 179 9.57 14.53 -5.19
N GLY A 180 9.30 15.78 -4.79
CA GLY A 180 8.81 16.83 -5.68
C GLY A 180 9.68 17.09 -6.90
N ASN A 181 11.02 17.00 -6.77
CA ASN A 181 11.95 17.16 -7.89
C ASN A 181 11.79 16.10 -9.00
N LEU A 182 11.07 15.01 -8.75
CA LEU A 182 10.74 13.99 -9.74
C LEU A 182 9.48 14.30 -10.55
N VAL A 183 8.69 15.29 -10.12
CA VAL A 183 7.36 15.54 -10.70
C VAL A 183 7.15 17.00 -11.16
N HIS A 184 7.98 17.95 -10.74
CA HIS A 184 7.80 19.38 -11.04
C HIS A 184 7.83 19.73 -12.54
N ASP A 185 8.49 18.90 -13.37
CA ASP A 185 8.60 19.09 -14.83
C ASP A 185 7.52 18.33 -15.63
N LEU A 186 6.50 17.79 -14.98
CA LEU A 186 5.50 16.92 -15.61
C LEU A 186 4.22 17.64 -16.03
N GLY A 187 4.02 18.91 -15.64
CA GLY A 187 2.86 19.71 -16.00
C GLY A 187 1.80 19.84 -14.89
N PHE A 188 2.18 19.64 -13.64
CA PHE A 188 1.37 19.94 -12.47
C PHE A 188 1.49 21.42 -12.09
N HIS A 189 0.39 22.03 -11.66
CA HIS A 189 0.37 23.46 -11.29
C HIS A 189 1.16 23.74 -10.00
N ILE A 190 0.92 22.91 -8.99
CA ILE A 190 1.57 23.00 -7.67
C ILE A 190 2.00 21.61 -7.23
N VAL A 191 3.20 21.52 -6.66
CA VAL A 191 3.73 20.32 -6.01
C VAL A 191 3.72 20.58 -4.51
N HIS A 192 2.88 19.85 -3.77
CA HIS A 192 2.86 19.85 -2.32
C HIS A 192 3.73 18.71 -1.81
N GLU A 193 4.80 19.03 -1.11
CA GLU A 193 5.61 18.05 -0.38
C GLU A 193 5.17 18.03 1.07
N LEU A 194 4.89 16.84 1.61
CA LEU A 194 4.43 16.65 2.99
C LEU A 194 5.45 15.84 3.81
N ASP A 195 5.66 16.27 5.03
CA ASP A 195 6.31 15.51 6.09
C ASP A 195 5.30 14.58 6.80
N TYR A 196 5.80 13.60 7.57
CA TYR A 196 4.93 12.73 8.36
C TYR A 196 4.03 13.52 9.31
N TRP A 197 2.77 13.15 9.32
CA TRP A 197 1.68 13.76 10.09
C TRP A 197 1.30 15.17 9.64
N GLN A 198 1.95 15.72 8.63
CA GLN A 198 1.53 16.98 8.03
C GLN A 198 0.25 16.76 7.22
N THR A 199 -0.62 17.75 7.28
CA THR A 199 -1.89 17.78 6.55
C THR A 199 -1.93 19.01 5.66
N VAL A 200 -2.37 18.82 4.41
CA VAL A 200 -2.73 19.91 3.50
C VAL A 200 -4.24 19.87 3.26
N GLU A 201 -4.86 21.05 3.22
CA GLU A 201 -6.27 21.23 2.86
C GLU A 201 -6.35 21.74 1.43
N LEU A 202 -7.01 20.99 0.55
CA LEU A 202 -7.15 21.28 -0.87
C LEU A 202 -8.62 21.17 -1.27
N GLY A 203 -9.30 22.33 -1.33
CA GLY A 203 -10.74 22.37 -1.54
C GLY A 203 -11.48 21.56 -0.45
N PRO A 204 -12.30 20.56 -0.81
CA PRO A 204 -13.05 19.76 0.16
C PRO A 204 -12.21 18.66 0.83
N LEU A 205 -10.92 18.53 0.49
CA LEU A 205 -10.05 17.46 0.95
C LEU A 205 -9.14 17.90 2.08
N LYS A 206 -8.96 17.00 3.06
CA LYS A 206 -7.84 17.02 3.99
C LYS A 206 -6.97 15.80 3.69
N ILE A 207 -5.72 16.05 3.28
CA ILE A 207 -4.77 15.02 2.89
C ILE A 207 -3.61 15.04 3.89
N SER A 208 -3.44 13.94 4.62
CA SER A 208 -2.37 13.79 5.61
C SER A 208 -1.39 12.70 5.18
N LEU A 209 -0.08 12.95 5.27
CA LEU A 209 0.93 11.92 5.09
C LEU A 209 1.14 11.17 6.40
N THR A 210 1.11 9.84 6.34
CA THR A 210 1.38 8.97 7.50
C THR A 210 2.68 8.22 7.32
N PRO A 211 3.40 7.88 8.42
CA PRO A 211 4.57 7.02 8.33
C PRO A 211 4.19 5.62 7.83
N CYS A 212 5.16 4.95 7.23
CA CYS A 212 5.12 3.53 6.92
C CYS A 212 6.52 2.91 7.14
N HIS A 213 6.66 1.60 7.01
CA HIS A 213 7.94 0.91 7.15
C HIS A 213 8.39 0.40 5.78
N HIS A 214 9.05 1.27 5.02
CA HIS A 214 9.47 1.02 3.64
C HIS A 214 10.80 1.72 3.33
N ARG A 215 11.13 1.87 2.06
CA ARG A 215 12.29 2.61 1.56
C ARG A 215 11.83 3.62 0.50
N GLY A 216 12.34 4.84 0.56
CA GLY A 216 11.95 5.91 -0.38
C GLY A 216 12.83 6.02 -1.63
N ALA A 217 13.97 5.33 -1.66
CA ALA A 217 14.97 5.50 -2.70
C ALA A 217 14.49 4.98 -4.07
N ARG A 218 14.51 5.84 -5.09
CA ARG A 218 14.27 5.45 -6.49
C ARG A 218 15.49 4.75 -7.10
N PHE A 219 16.70 5.19 -6.68
CA PHE A 219 18.00 4.63 -7.03
C PHE A 219 18.84 4.48 -5.76
N LEU A 220 19.89 3.69 -5.80
CA LEU A 220 20.74 3.42 -4.64
C LEU A 220 21.28 4.67 -3.90
N ALA A 221 21.43 5.79 -4.61
CA ALA A 221 21.92 7.06 -4.05
C ALA A 221 20.82 8.00 -3.51
N ASP A 222 19.55 7.67 -3.72
CA ASP A 222 18.38 8.57 -3.44
C ASP A 222 17.79 8.35 -2.04
N LEU A 223 18.62 8.17 -1.02
CA LEU A 223 18.17 7.83 0.35
C LEU A 223 17.47 9.00 1.09
N HIS A 224 17.47 10.20 0.50
CA HIS A 224 16.89 11.41 1.10
C HIS A 224 15.38 11.56 0.84
N ARG A 225 14.76 10.66 0.07
CA ARG A 225 13.34 10.74 -0.26
C ARG A 225 12.51 10.06 0.79
N ASP A 226 11.53 10.79 1.30
CA ASP A 226 10.54 10.24 2.20
C ASP A 226 9.50 9.40 1.43
N PHE A 227 8.72 8.67 2.16
CA PHE A 227 7.72 7.73 1.69
C PHE A 227 6.62 7.60 2.75
N GLY A 228 5.40 7.26 2.37
CA GLY A 228 4.33 7.14 3.36
C GLY A 228 3.01 6.70 2.75
N GLY A 229 2.00 6.54 3.61
CA GLY A 229 0.61 6.39 3.21
C GLY A 229 -0.11 7.74 3.23
N PHE A 230 -1.24 7.83 2.55
CA PHE A 230 -2.10 9.01 2.61
C PHE A 230 -3.42 8.69 3.31
N VAL A 231 -3.78 9.52 4.29
CA VAL A 231 -5.15 9.60 4.77
C VAL A 231 -5.83 10.75 4.03
N VAL A 232 -6.88 10.43 3.30
CA VAL A 232 -7.70 11.39 2.55
C VAL A 232 -9.08 11.45 3.18
N ALA A 233 -9.42 12.60 3.75
CA ALA A 233 -10.74 12.85 4.33
C ALA A 233 -11.52 13.84 3.48
N SER A 234 -12.78 13.50 3.16
CA SER A 234 -13.71 14.33 2.41
C SER A 234 -15.16 13.97 2.80
N ASN A 235 -15.99 14.97 3.02
CA ASN A 235 -17.44 14.80 3.23
C ASN A 235 -17.81 13.74 4.28
N GLY A 236 -17.08 13.70 5.42
CA GLY A 236 -17.31 12.75 6.50
C GLY A 236 -16.82 11.32 6.25
N ARG A 237 -16.15 11.08 5.13
CA ARG A 237 -15.51 9.82 4.78
C ARG A 237 -13.99 9.92 4.86
N THR A 238 -13.34 8.84 5.28
CA THR A 238 -11.88 8.78 5.41
C THR A 238 -11.34 7.54 4.74
N ILE A 239 -10.43 7.75 3.79
CA ILE A 239 -9.75 6.69 3.05
C ILE A 239 -8.28 6.70 3.47
N PHE A 240 -7.74 5.55 3.80
CA PHE A 240 -6.32 5.35 4.02
C PHE A 240 -5.73 4.52 2.88
N HIS A 241 -4.92 5.12 2.04
CA HIS A 241 -4.07 4.43 1.08
C HIS A 241 -2.70 4.25 1.70
N CYS A 242 -2.38 3.02 2.06
CA CYS A 242 -1.20 2.69 2.85
C CYS A 242 0.13 2.99 2.13
N GLY A 243 0.15 2.99 0.79
CA GLY A 243 1.40 2.86 0.05
C GLY A 243 2.04 1.49 0.29
N ASP A 244 3.34 1.39 0.07
CA ASP A 244 4.09 0.18 0.38
C ASP A 244 4.65 0.21 1.80
N THR A 245 4.54 -0.94 2.49
CA THR A 245 5.03 -1.07 3.85
C THR A 245 5.18 -2.53 4.28
N ALA A 246 6.16 -2.82 5.10
CA ALA A 246 6.11 -3.97 5.99
C ALA A 246 5.10 -3.71 7.12
N TYR A 247 4.69 -4.78 7.82
CA TYR A 247 3.93 -4.60 9.05
C TYR A 247 4.77 -3.84 10.10
N PHE A 248 4.17 -2.83 10.74
CA PHE A 248 4.81 -2.06 11.81
C PHE A 248 3.76 -1.56 12.84
N PRO A 249 4.18 -1.23 14.08
CA PRO A 249 3.24 -0.83 15.14
C PRO A 249 2.48 0.48 14.89
N GLY A 250 2.90 1.29 13.93
CA GLY A 250 2.27 2.57 13.59
C GLY A 250 0.85 2.47 13.04
N PHE A 251 0.39 1.29 12.61
CA PHE A 251 -1.01 1.09 12.20
C PHE A 251 -2.00 1.42 13.33
N LYS A 252 -1.65 1.04 14.57
CA LYS A 252 -2.44 1.41 15.74
C LYS A 252 -2.47 2.92 15.95
N GLU A 253 -1.33 3.61 15.80
CA GLU A 253 -1.27 5.07 15.94
C GLU A 253 -2.10 5.78 14.86
N ILE A 254 -2.03 5.31 13.60
CA ILE A 254 -2.86 5.83 12.52
C ILE A 254 -4.35 5.66 12.85
N GLY A 255 -4.76 4.46 13.30
CA GLY A 255 -6.14 4.20 13.71
C GLY A 255 -6.58 4.92 14.99
N ASP A 256 -5.64 5.37 15.85
CA ASP A 256 -5.94 6.22 17.00
C ASP A 256 -6.16 7.69 16.59
N ARG A 257 -5.49 8.15 15.51
CA ARG A 257 -5.58 9.52 14.99
C ARG A 257 -6.74 9.74 14.01
N PHE A 258 -7.09 8.70 13.22
CA PHE A 258 -8.06 8.81 12.14
C PHE A 258 -9.14 7.72 12.26
N SER A 259 -10.40 8.10 12.04
CA SER A 259 -11.50 7.15 11.91
C SER A 259 -11.59 6.67 10.46
N VAL A 260 -10.87 5.58 10.13
CA VAL A 260 -10.72 5.09 8.77
C VAL A 260 -11.95 4.31 8.32
N ASP A 261 -12.59 4.74 7.22
CA ASP A 261 -13.68 3.99 6.58
C ASP A 261 -13.14 2.92 5.64
N LEU A 262 -12.20 3.28 4.76
CA LEU A 262 -11.61 2.39 3.76
C LEU A 262 -10.10 2.32 3.95
N ALA A 263 -9.56 1.12 4.16
CA ALA A 263 -8.13 0.87 4.25
C ALA A 263 -7.66 0.09 3.01
N LEU A 264 -6.87 0.74 2.15
CA LEU A 264 -6.24 0.14 0.98
C LEU A 264 -4.86 -0.36 1.40
N LEU A 265 -4.71 -1.68 1.55
CA LEU A 265 -3.53 -2.31 2.14
C LEU A 265 -2.79 -3.20 1.14
N PRO A 266 -1.45 -3.11 1.05
CA PRO A 266 -0.65 -3.97 0.19
C PRO A 266 -0.63 -5.41 0.73
N ILE A 267 -0.73 -6.39 -0.19
CA ILE A 267 -0.73 -7.82 0.15
C ILE A 267 0.21 -8.64 -0.73
N GLY A 268 1.05 -8.02 -1.56
CA GLY A 268 1.98 -8.68 -2.47
C GLY A 268 3.43 -8.26 -2.24
N ALA A 269 4.34 -8.82 -3.03
CA ALA A 269 5.79 -8.58 -2.95
C ALA A 269 6.42 -8.97 -1.59
N TYR A 270 5.79 -9.85 -0.83
CA TYR A 270 6.25 -10.28 0.50
C TYR A 270 7.30 -11.37 0.46
N GLU A 271 7.55 -12.00 -0.70
CA GLU A 271 8.64 -12.94 -0.88
C GLU A 271 9.87 -12.28 -1.52
N ALA A 272 11.02 -12.95 -1.47
CA ALA A 272 12.23 -12.46 -2.12
C ALA A 272 11.98 -12.12 -3.61
N PRO A 273 12.69 -11.17 -4.22
CA PRO A 273 13.83 -10.42 -3.66
C PRO A 273 13.43 -9.22 -2.77
N THR A 274 12.18 -8.78 -2.79
CA THR A 274 11.71 -7.64 -1.99
C THR A 274 11.53 -8.02 -0.52
N GLY A 275 10.63 -8.96 -0.22
CA GLY A 275 10.54 -9.60 1.08
C GLY A 275 9.79 -8.82 2.16
N ARG A 276 9.57 -9.50 3.30
CA ARG A 276 8.77 -9.02 4.43
C ARG A 276 9.41 -7.90 5.25
N GLU A 277 10.65 -7.56 4.96
CA GLU A 277 11.31 -6.40 5.60
C GLU A 277 10.75 -5.07 5.10
N VAL A 278 10.12 -5.05 3.92
CA VAL A 278 9.59 -3.85 3.27
C VAL A 278 8.16 -4.01 2.74
N HIS A 279 7.62 -5.23 2.74
CA HIS A 279 6.25 -5.54 2.33
C HIS A 279 5.58 -6.49 3.31
N MET A 280 4.34 -6.23 3.68
CA MET A 280 3.57 -7.15 4.52
C MET A 280 2.92 -8.26 3.68
N ASN A 281 2.78 -9.43 4.29
CA ASN A 281 2.00 -10.51 3.72
C ASN A 281 0.49 -10.34 4.00
N PRO A 282 -0.38 -11.16 3.39
CA PRO A 282 -1.82 -11.05 3.57
C PRO A 282 -2.30 -11.16 5.03
N GLU A 283 -1.66 -11.99 5.85
CA GLU A 283 -2.00 -12.19 7.27
C GLU A 283 -1.64 -10.93 8.09
N GLU A 284 -0.53 -10.30 7.76
CA GLU A 284 -0.11 -9.03 8.36
C GLU A 284 -1.01 -7.87 7.95
N ALA A 285 -1.53 -7.88 6.71
CA ALA A 285 -2.52 -6.90 6.26
C ALA A 285 -3.84 -7.01 7.05
N VAL A 286 -4.30 -8.24 7.37
CA VAL A 286 -5.45 -8.43 8.28
C VAL A 286 -5.15 -7.87 9.66
N ARG A 287 -3.96 -8.11 10.20
CA ARG A 287 -3.56 -7.56 11.49
C ARG A 287 -3.52 -6.02 11.47
N ALA A 288 -2.92 -5.43 10.44
CA ALA A 288 -2.88 -3.98 10.25
C ALA A 288 -4.29 -3.39 10.15
N PHE A 289 -5.19 -4.03 9.43
CA PHE A 289 -6.60 -3.63 9.33
C PHE A 289 -7.31 -3.59 10.68
N LEU A 290 -7.10 -4.61 11.52
CA LEU A 290 -7.68 -4.67 12.85
C LEU A 290 -7.12 -3.58 13.77
N GLU A 291 -5.82 -3.30 13.69
CA GLU A 291 -5.17 -2.23 14.45
C GLU A 291 -5.59 -0.83 14.00
N LEU A 292 -5.83 -0.63 12.69
CA LEU A 292 -6.41 0.58 12.12
C LEU A 292 -7.87 0.79 12.57
N ARG A 293 -8.57 -0.25 12.99
CA ARG A 293 -10.01 -0.25 13.27
C ARG A 293 -10.86 0.25 12.10
N ALA A 294 -10.37 0.01 10.88
CA ALA A 294 -11.05 0.43 9.66
C ALA A 294 -12.36 -0.36 9.44
N LYS A 295 -13.28 0.21 8.64
CA LYS A 295 -14.56 -0.44 8.36
C LYS A 295 -14.48 -1.44 7.22
N THR A 296 -13.71 -1.13 6.17
CA THR A 296 -13.54 -1.97 4.98
C THR A 296 -12.07 -2.08 4.60
N LEU A 297 -11.60 -3.31 4.32
CA LEU A 297 -10.28 -3.60 3.78
C LEU A 297 -10.37 -3.81 2.27
N ILE A 298 -9.59 -3.06 1.51
CA ILE A 298 -9.40 -3.24 0.07
C ILE A 298 -7.94 -3.65 -0.17
N PRO A 299 -7.68 -4.87 -0.67
CA PRO A 299 -6.32 -5.31 -0.94
C PRO A 299 -5.77 -4.67 -2.22
N MET A 300 -4.48 -4.35 -2.20
CA MET A 300 -3.76 -3.80 -3.34
C MET A 300 -2.34 -4.39 -3.47
N HIS A 301 -1.58 -3.92 -4.45
CA HIS A 301 -0.17 -4.26 -4.68
C HIS A 301 0.06 -5.75 -4.94
N TYR A 302 -0.82 -6.40 -5.70
CA TYR A 302 -0.72 -7.81 -6.09
C TYR A 302 -1.19 -8.02 -7.53
N GLY A 303 -0.85 -9.16 -8.11
CA GLY A 303 -1.41 -9.65 -9.38
C GLY A 303 -0.96 -8.89 -10.65
N THR A 304 -0.27 -7.76 -10.53
CA THR A 304 0.06 -6.87 -11.66
C THR A 304 1.48 -7.05 -12.17
N PHE A 305 2.45 -6.95 -11.29
CA PHE A 305 3.88 -7.11 -11.58
C PHE A 305 4.46 -8.27 -10.77
N PRO A 306 5.33 -9.10 -11.36
CA PRO A 306 6.00 -10.17 -10.64
C PRO A 306 7.18 -9.59 -9.84
N LEU A 307 6.93 -9.12 -8.63
CA LEU A 307 7.93 -8.47 -7.76
C LEU A 307 8.53 -9.42 -6.72
N GLY A 308 7.89 -10.55 -6.44
CA GLY A 308 8.34 -11.59 -5.52
C GLY A 308 8.22 -12.98 -6.13
N PHE A 309 8.63 -13.99 -5.35
CA PHE A 309 8.48 -15.40 -5.73
C PHE A 309 7.07 -15.93 -5.50
N GLU A 310 6.21 -15.21 -4.79
CA GLU A 310 4.84 -15.64 -4.56
C GLU A 310 4.06 -15.70 -5.87
N PRO A 311 3.19 -16.71 -6.07
CA PRO A 311 2.29 -16.77 -7.21
C PRO A 311 1.32 -15.59 -7.23
N LEU A 312 1.14 -14.95 -8.38
CA LEU A 312 0.32 -13.73 -8.51
C LEU A 312 -1.14 -13.85 -8.01
N HIS A 313 -1.68 -15.06 -8.00
CA HIS A 313 -3.05 -15.35 -7.56
C HIS A 313 -3.17 -15.75 -6.09
N GLU A 314 -2.05 -16.03 -5.40
CA GLU A 314 -2.02 -16.48 -4.00
C GLU A 314 -2.46 -15.40 -3.00
N PRO A 315 -2.00 -14.13 -3.11
CA PRO A 315 -2.23 -13.12 -2.08
C PRO A 315 -3.69 -12.91 -1.69
N PRO A 316 -4.66 -12.75 -2.63
CA PRO A 316 -6.07 -12.57 -2.24
C PRO A 316 -6.68 -13.82 -1.62
N GLN A 317 -6.23 -15.02 -2.00
CA GLN A 317 -6.73 -16.27 -1.39
C GLN A 317 -6.28 -16.38 0.07
N ARG A 318 -5.01 -16.06 0.36
CA ARG A 318 -4.48 -16.02 1.73
C ARG A 318 -5.15 -14.94 2.56
N LEU A 319 -5.40 -13.75 1.98
CA LEU A 319 -6.10 -12.67 2.66
C LEU A 319 -7.49 -13.12 3.12
N LEU A 320 -8.28 -13.71 2.21
CA LEU A 320 -9.63 -14.16 2.55
C LEU A 320 -9.61 -15.29 3.59
N ALA A 321 -8.65 -16.21 3.51
CA ALA A 321 -8.48 -17.25 4.53
C ALA A 321 -8.13 -16.66 5.90
N ALA A 322 -7.22 -15.69 5.97
CA ALA A 322 -6.87 -14.98 7.19
C ALA A 322 -8.05 -14.16 7.74
N ALA A 323 -8.77 -13.44 6.88
CA ALA A 323 -9.94 -12.66 7.26
C ALA A 323 -11.05 -13.55 7.84
N ARG A 324 -11.30 -14.72 7.23
CA ARG A 324 -12.25 -15.72 7.75
C ARG A 324 -11.84 -16.23 9.12
N ALA A 325 -10.56 -16.52 9.32
CA ALA A 325 -10.04 -16.97 10.61
C ALA A 325 -10.22 -15.93 11.74
N HIS A 326 -10.33 -14.64 11.38
CA HIS A 326 -10.60 -13.54 12.32
C HIS A 326 -12.07 -13.08 12.33
N GLY A 327 -12.97 -13.74 11.59
CA GLY A 327 -14.40 -13.40 11.53
C GLY A 327 -14.71 -12.06 10.87
N ILE A 328 -13.83 -11.59 9.95
CA ILE A 328 -13.96 -10.29 9.28
C ILE A 328 -14.04 -10.40 7.75
N GLU A 329 -14.31 -11.58 7.19
CA GLU A 329 -14.36 -11.80 5.74
C GLU A 329 -15.32 -10.83 5.03
N GLN A 330 -16.47 -10.53 5.66
CA GLN A 330 -17.48 -9.58 5.17
C GLN A 330 -16.99 -8.11 5.13
N LYS A 331 -15.87 -7.80 5.77
CA LYS A 331 -15.21 -6.48 5.72
C LYS A 331 -14.15 -6.37 4.63
N VAL A 332 -13.88 -7.46 3.90
CA VAL A 332 -12.86 -7.48 2.84
C VAL A 332 -13.54 -7.34 1.49
N LEU A 333 -13.17 -6.30 0.75
CA LEU A 333 -13.64 -6.02 -0.59
C LEU A 333 -12.50 -6.27 -1.60
N VAL A 334 -12.46 -7.47 -2.19
CA VAL A 334 -11.55 -7.79 -3.29
C VAL A 334 -12.13 -7.24 -4.58
N MET A 335 -11.50 -6.19 -5.11
CA MET A 335 -12.00 -5.49 -6.30
C MET A 335 -11.55 -6.17 -7.60
N THR A 336 -12.32 -5.96 -8.65
CA THR A 336 -11.92 -6.23 -10.04
C THR A 336 -11.41 -4.93 -10.66
N GLU A 337 -10.29 -4.99 -11.37
CA GLU A 337 -9.73 -3.81 -12.02
C GLU A 337 -10.71 -3.20 -13.02
N GLY A 338 -10.83 -1.89 -12.99
CA GLY A 338 -11.68 -1.09 -13.88
C GLY A 338 -13.16 -1.07 -13.53
N LYS A 339 -13.61 -1.83 -12.52
CA LYS A 339 -15.01 -1.81 -12.06
C LYS A 339 -15.18 -0.82 -10.92
N PRO A 340 -15.93 0.29 -11.12
CA PRO A 340 -16.27 1.22 -10.06
C PRO A 340 -17.15 0.55 -8.99
N VAL A 341 -16.89 0.88 -7.72
CA VAL A 341 -17.71 0.47 -6.57
C VAL A 341 -18.10 1.71 -5.78
N VAL A 342 -19.38 1.91 -5.55
CA VAL A 342 -19.91 3.00 -4.69
C VAL A 342 -20.09 2.46 -3.27
N LEU A 343 -19.65 3.22 -2.28
CA LEU A 343 -19.63 2.87 -0.85
C LEU A 343 -20.21 3.99 0.01
#